data_68e18384fbc4d7964237feaa6e261658
#
_entry.id   68e18384fbc4d7964237feaa6e261658
#
_cell.length_a   1.000
_cell.length_b   1.000
_cell.length_c   1.000
_cell.angle_alpha   90.00
_cell.angle_beta   90.00
_cell.angle_gamma   90.00
#
_symmetry.space_group_name_H-M   'P 1'
#
loop_
_entity.id
_entity.type
_entity.pdbx_description
1 polymer ?
#
loop_
_entity_poly.entity_id
_entity_poly.type
_entity_poly.pdbx_seq_one_letter_code
_entity_poly.pdbx_strand_id
1 'polypeptide(L)'
;MEQPKNNFVDIHYAQRGTSSNTDELGMREMQAKAYQYRDKRFLLIKAPPASGKSRALMFIALDKLVNQGIKKVVVAVPEKSIGRSFRNTDLKKYGFFDDWRLAPYYDLCSSTGNESDKAGRFCEFMRKETKSKVLVCAHATLRNAMKELNDEDWNDCLLAI
;
A
#
# COMPACT_ATOMS: atom_id res chain seq x y z
N MET A 1 26.13 -14.99 -20.39
CA MET A 1 25.49 -14.58 -19.13
C MET A 1 24.35 -13.62 -19.46
N GLU A 2 23.12 -14.09 -19.43
CA GLU A 2 21.97 -13.18 -19.53
C GLU A 2 21.89 -12.34 -18.27
N GLN A 3 21.90 -11.02 -18.42
CA GLN A 3 21.63 -10.11 -17.31
C GLN A 3 20.19 -10.34 -16.84
N PRO A 4 19.94 -10.32 -15.51
CA PRO A 4 18.59 -10.45 -15.00
C PRO A 4 17.75 -9.32 -15.57
N LYS A 5 16.71 -9.65 -16.33
CA LYS A 5 15.72 -8.68 -16.79
C LYS A 5 15.14 -7.98 -15.57
N ASN A 6 15.43 -6.70 -15.41
CA ASN A 6 14.85 -5.88 -14.37
C ASN A 6 13.34 -5.96 -14.49
N ASN A 7 12.69 -6.62 -13.54
CA ASN A 7 11.23 -6.73 -13.45
C ASN A 7 10.56 -5.44 -12.92
N PHE A 8 11.21 -4.28 -13.12
CA PHE A 8 10.63 -2.99 -12.77
C PHE A 8 9.71 -2.52 -13.90
N VAL A 9 8.48 -2.19 -13.53
CA VAL A 9 7.54 -1.51 -14.42
C VAL A 9 7.49 -0.05 -14.00
N ASP A 10 7.97 0.85 -14.86
CA ASP A 10 7.91 2.30 -14.67
C ASP A 10 6.68 2.84 -15.43
N ILE A 11 5.69 3.34 -14.70
CA ILE A 11 4.46 3.89 -15.26
C ILE A 11 4.54 5.40 -15.22
N HIS A 12 4.72 6.02 -16.39
CA HIS A 12 4.63 7.46 -16.56
C HIS A 12 3.22 7.88 -16.97
N TYR A 13 2.62 8.79 -16.22
CA TYR A 13 1.34 9.40 -16.54
C TYR A 13 1.49 10.92 -16.69
N ALA A 14 1.17 11.44 -17.86
CA ALA A 14 1.11 12.87 -18.12
C ALA A 14 -0.34 13.36 -17.96
N GLN A 15 -0.58 14.22 -16.97
CA GLN A 15 -1.91 14.78 -16.74
C GLN A 15 -2.19 15.88 -17.79
N ARG A 16 -3.23 15.69 -18.61
CA ARG A 16 -3.69 16.66 -19.61
C ARG A 16 -4.91 17.50 -19.16
N GLY A 17 -5.03 17.78 -17.87
CA GLY A 17 -6.00 18.75 -17.33
C GLY A 17 -7.48 18.39 -17.38
N THR A 18 -7.88 17.22 -17.90
CA THR A 18 -9.26 16.77 -17.90
C THR A 18 -9.50 15.72 -16.83
N SER A 19 -10.51 15.91 -15.98
CA SER A 19 -10.96 14.87 -15.04
C SER A 19 -11.55 13.74 -15.87
N SER A 20 -10.82 12.63 -16.00
CA SER A 20 -11.33 11.44 -16.64
C SER A 20 -12.41 10.78 -15.78
N ASN A 21 -13.49 10.29 -16.39
CA ASN A 21 -14.46 9.42 -15.75
C ASN A 21 -13.74 8.18 -15.21
N THR A 22 -14.29 7.60 -14.14
CA THR A 22 -13.84 6.33 -13.63
C THR A 22 -14.38 5.18 -14.48
N ASP A 23 -13.64 4.07 -14.55
CA ASP A 23 -14.11 2.83 -15.16
C ASP A 23 -15.15 2.11 -14.28
N GLU A 24 -15.57 0.92 -14.68
CA GLU A 24 -16.55 0.08 -13.98
C GLU A 24 -16.10 -0.34 -12.55
N LEU A 25 -14.79 -0.34 -12.29
CA LEU A 25 -14.20 -0.62 -10.99
C LEU A 25 -13.97 0.64 -10.15
N GLY A 26 -14.39 1.79 -10.64
CA GLY A 26 -14.19 3.07 -9.97
C GLY A 26 -12.77 3.63 -10.08
N MET A 27 -11.97 3.15 -11.03
CA MET A 27 -10.59 3.57 -11.25
C MET A 27 -10.51 4.69 -12.28
N ARG A 28 -9.69 5.70 -12.00
CA ARG A 28 -9.25 6.66 -13.02
C ARG A 28 -8.25 5.99 -13.96
N GLU A 29 -8.03 6.53 -15.13
CA GLU A 29 -7.14 5.99 -16.17
C GLU A 29 -5.76 5.59 -15.62
N MET A 30 -5.09 6.46 -14.86
CA MET A 30 -3.79 6.16 -14.24
C MET A 30 -3.87 4.97 -13.29
N GLN A 31 -4.93 4.90 -12.50
CA GLN A 31 -5.14 3.82 -11.53
C GLN A 31 -5.40 2.48 -12.25
N ALA A 32 -6.24 2.49 -13.27
CA ALA A 32 -6.52 1.32 -14.11
C ALA A 32 -5.25 0.82 -14.80
N LYS A 33 -4.44 1.73 -15.35
CA LYS A 33 -3.15 1.40 -15.95
C LYS A 33 -2.19 0.78 -14.94
N ALA A 34 -2.06 1.34 -13.74
CA ALA A 34 -1.23 0.76 -12.69
C ALA A 34 -1.75 -0.62 -12.25
N TYR A 35 -3.07 -0.76 -12.14
CA TYR A 35 -3.72 -2.01 -11.75
C TYR A 35 -3.51 -3.16 -12.73
N GLN A 36 -3.29 -2.89 -14.02
CA GLN A 36 -2.94 -3.91 -15.02
C GLN A 36 -1.65 -4.66 -14.67
N TYR A 37 -0.75 -4.06 -13.90
CA TYR A 37 0.53 -4.63 -13.47
C TYR A 37 0.51 -5.15 -12.03
N ARG A 38 -0.67 -5.35 -11.43
CA ARG A 38 -0.85 -5.78 -10.04
C ARG A 38 -0.23 -7.13 -9.68
N ASP A 39 0.01 -7.98 -10.67
CA ASP A 39 0.67 -9.28 -10.55
C ASP A 39 2.19 -9.18 -10.38
N LYS A 40 2.78 -8.03 -10.71
CA LYS A 40 4.22 -7.86 -10.65
C LYS A 40 4.73 -7.85 -9.20
N ARG A 41 5.90 -8.47 -9.01
CA ARG A 41 6.58 -8.49 -7.72
C ARG A 41 7.07 -7.10 -7.30
N PHE A 42 7.60 -6.34 -8.25
CA PHE A 42 8.06 -4.97 -8.05
C PHE A 42 7.33 -4.04 -9.01
N LEU A 43 6.76 -2.97 -8.47
CA LEU A 43 6.03 -1.98 -9.25
C LEU A 43 6.40 -0.57 -8.78
N LEU A 44 6.89 0.25 -9.71
CA LEU A 44 7.13 1.67 -9.49
C LEU A 44 6.04 2.49 -10.19
N ILE A 45 5.30 3.29 -9.41
CA ILE A 45 4.26 4.19 -9.93
C ILE A 45 4.76 5.62 -9.86
N LYS A 46 5.06 6.21 -11.01
CA LYS A 46 5.46 7.61 -11.15
C LYS A 46 4.32 8.41 -11.77
N ALA A 47 3.75 9.31 -10.98
CA ALA A 47 2.63 10.14 -11.41
C ALA A 47 2.62 11.47 -10.65
N PRO A 48 2.02 12.54 -11.21
CA PRO A 48 1.96 13.84 -10.55
C PRO A 48 1.33 13.81 -9.16
N PRO A 49 1.56 14.80 -8.31
CA PRO A 49 0.81 14.99 -7.08
C PRO A 49 -0.70 15.02 -7.37
N ALA A 50 -1.52 14.56 -6.42
CA ALA A 50 -2.98 14.51 -6.52
C ALA A 50 -3.57 13.64 -7.66
N SER A 51 -2.74 12.88 -8.38
CA SER A 51 -3.21 11.96 -9.45
C SER A 51 -3.97 10.73 -8.94
N GLY A 52 -3.98 10.50 -7.62
CA GLY A 52 -4.68 9.36 -7.01
C GLY A 52 -3.80 8.12 -6.80
N LYS A 53 -2.47 8.27 -6.67
CA LYS A 53 -1.52 7.17 -6.40
C LYS A 53 -1.90 6.32 -5.20
N SER A 54 -2.28 6.95 -4.08
CA SER A 54 -2.68 6.22 -2.86
C SER A 54 -3.86 5.29 -3.11
N ARG A 55 -4.84 5.74 -3.89
CA ARG A 55 -5.99 4.88 -4.27
C ARG A 55 -5.58 3.77 -5.24
N ALA A 56 -4.68 4.05 -6.20
CA ALA A 56 -4.12 3.01 -7.06
C ALA A 56 -3.45 1.90 -6.23
N LEU A 57 -2.68 2.28 -5.21
CA LEU A 57 -2.07 1.33 -4.29
C LEU A 57 -3.11 0.53 -3.50
N MET A 58 -4.22 1.14 -3.05
CA MET A 58 -5.30 0.43 -2.37
C MET A 58 -5.90 -0.67 -3.26
N PHE A 59 -6.20 -0.36 -4.52
CA PHE A 59 -6.70 -1.36 -5.48
C PHE A 59 -5.74 -2.52 -5.66
N ILE A 60 -4.45 -2.24 -5.87
CA ILE A 60 -3.42 -3.27 -6.07
C ILE A 60 -3.24 -4.09 -4.80
N ALA A 61 -3.18 -3.46 -3.63
CA ALA A 61 -3.00 -4.15 -2.36
C ALA A 61 -4.17 -5.07 -2.01
N LEU A 62 -5.40 -4.62 -2.25
CA LEU A 62 -6.59 -5.45 -2.05
C LEU A 62 -6.62 -6.65 -2.98
N ASP A 63 -6.25 -6.49 -4.25
CA ASP A 63 -6.15 -7.61 -5.18
C ASP A 63 -5.10 -8.63 -4.70
N LYS A 64 -3.95 -8.17 -4.25
CA LYS A 64 -2.91 -9.05 -3.70
C LYS A 64 -3.38 -9.80 -2.44
N LEU A 65 -4.12 -9.14 -1.56
CA LEU A 65 -4.68 -9.77 -0.36
C LEU A 65 -5.75 -10.83 -0.68
N VAL A 66 -6.61 -10.56 -1.64
CA VAL A 66 -7.76 -11.42 -1.94
C VAL A 66 -7.41 -12.52 -2.95
N ASN A 67 -6.63 -12.18 -3.98
CA ASN A 67 -6.43 -13.05 -5.16
C ASN A 67 -5.02 -13.62 -5.29
N GLN A 68 -4.02 -13.09 -4.60
CA GLN A 68 -2.62 -13.44 -4.83
C GLN A 68 -1.91 -14.03 -3.59
N GLY A 69 -2.64 -14.39 -2.54
CA GLY A 69 -2.08 -15.07 -1.37
C GLY A 69 -1.26 -14.17 -0.44
N ILE A 70 -1.20 -12.86 -0.66
CA ILE A 70 -0.60 -11.92 0.30
C ILE A 70 -1.49 -11.86 1.55
N LYS A 71 -0.86 -11.88 2.71
CA LYS A 71 -1.57 -11.91 4.00
C LYS A 71 -1.61 -10.56 4.68
N LYS A 72 -0.60 -9.72 4.42
CA LYS A 72 -0.40 -8.44 5.09
C LYS A 72 0.05 -7.37 4.11
N VAL A 73 -0.38 -6.14 4.36
CA VAL A 73 0.02 -4.94 3.62
C VAL A 73 0.60 -3.94 4.59
N VAL A 74 1.82 -3.52 4.35
CA VAL A 74 2.47 -2.41 5.06
C VAL A 74 2.64 -1.25 4.09
N VAL A 75 2.11 -0.08 4.47
CA VAL A 75 2.33 1.18 3.75
C VAL A 75 3.20 2.08 4.61
N ALA A 76 4.40 2.38 4.13
CA ALA A 76 5.31 3.30 4.77
C ALA A 76 5.37 4.63 4.01
N VAL A 77 5.11 5.73 4.70
CA VAL A 77 5.08 7.07 4.11
C VAL A 77 6.20 7.94 4.66
N PRO A 78 6.72 8.92 3.88
CA PRO A 78 7.78 9.81 4.35
C PRO A 78 7.40 10.58 5.61
N GLU A 79 6.17 11.09 5.65
CA GLU A 79 5.64 11.92 6.73
C GLU A 79 4.28 11.42 7.21
N LYS A 80 4.01 11.58 8.51
CA LYS A 80 2.75 11.15 9.15
C LYS A 80 1.50 11.77 8.50
N SER A 81 1.61 13.00 8.01
CA SER A 81 0.51 13.71 7.33
C SER A 81 0.01 12.98 6.07
N ILE A 82 0.92 12.31 5.35
CA ILE A 82 0.60 11.54 4.13
C ILE A 82 -0.19 10.27 4.47
N GLY A 83 -0.01 9.73 5.68
CA GLY A 83 -0.77 8.57 6.17
C GLY A 83 -2.29 8.74 6.09
N ARG A 84 -2.78 10.00 6.20
CA ARG A 84 -4.21 10.31 6.06
C ARG A 84 -4.80 9.92 4.70
N SER A 85 -3.99 9.79 3.67
CA SER A 85 -4.42 9.33 2.34
C SER A 85 -4.81 7.85 2.33
N PHE A 86 -4.45 7.10 3.36
CA PHE A 86 -4.72 5.66 3.50
C PHE A 86 -5.77 5.32 4.56
N ARG A 87 -6.60 6.29 4.96
CA ARG A 87 -7.74 6.03 5.84
C ARG A 87 -8.79 5.15 5.17
N ASN A 88 -9.72 4.62 5.96
CA ASN A 88 -10.83 3.81 5.45
C ASN A 88 -11.49 4.43 4.24
N THR A 89 -11.65 3.63 3.20
CA THR A 89 -12.20 4.07 1.91
C THR A 89 -13.18 3.01 1.38
N ASP A 90 -14.40 3.44 1.10
CA ASP A 90 -15.44 2.57 0.54
C ASP A 90 -15.29 2.49 -0.98
N LEU A 91 -14.63 1.44 -1.46
CA LEU A 91 -14.36 1.23 -2.87
C LEU A 91 -15.47 0.41 -3.54
N LYS A 92 -16.15 -0.47 -2.78
CA LYS A 92 -17.29 -1.28 -3.27
C LYS A 92 -18.40 -0.43 -3.87
N LYS A 93 -18.67 0.74 -3.29
CA LYS A 93 -19.70 1.64 -3.79
C LYS A 93 -19.41 2.20 -5.20
N TYR A 94 -18.17 2.07 -5.66
CA TYR A 94 -17.73 2.49 -7.00
C TYR A 94 -17.49 1.31 -7.95
N GLY A 95 -17.82 0.07 -7.53
CA GLY A 95 -17.73 -1.12 -8.36
C GLY A 95 -16.54 -2.04 -8.06
N PHE A 96 -15.65 -1.70 -7.12
CA PHE A 96 -14.56 -2.58 -6.75
C PHE A 96 -15.05 -3.74 -5.86
N PHE A 97 -14.31 -4.84 -5.81
CA PHE A 97 -14.76 -6.05 -5.10
C PHE A 97 -14.58 -6.01 -3.59
N ASP A 98 -13.72 -5.10 -3.06
CA ASP A 98 -13.51 -4.96 -1.62
C ASP A 98 -13.23 -3.51 -1.21
N ASP A 99 -13.35 -3.24 0.10
CA ASP A 99 -13.11 -1.95 0.71
C ASP A 99 -11.75 -1.88 1.39
N TRP A 100 -11.12 -0.71 1.34
CA TRP A 100 -9.90 -0.47 2.10
C TRP A 100 -10.23 -0.19 3.57
N ARG A 101 -9.71 -1.03 4.46
CA ARG A 101 -9.94 -0.92 5.91
C ARG A 101 -8.61 -0.89 6.66
N LEU A 102 -8.41 0.15 7.43
CA LEU A 102 -7.29 0.37 8.33
C LEU A 102 -7.80 0.43 9.76
N ALA A 103 -7.42 -0.53 10.59
CA ALA A 103 -7.78 -0.50 12.00
C ALA A 103 -7.01 0.62 12.72
N PRO A 104 -7.66 1.39 13.62
CA PRO A 104 -7.00 2.50 14.33
C PRO A 104 -5.73 2.07 15.08
N TYR A 105 -5.68 0.85 15.59
CA TYR A 105 -4.51 0.31 16.28
C TYR A 105 -3.29 0.18 15.38
N TYR A 106 -3.48 -0.05 14.09
CA TYR A 106 -2.43 -0.18 13.08
C TYR A 106 -2.25 1.05 12.18
N ASP A 107 -2.96 2.14 12.48
CA ASP A 107 -2.65 3.46 11.94
C ASP A 107 -1.56 4.13 12.80
N LEU A 108 -0.32 3.77 12.55
CA LEU A 108 0.82 4.26 13.32
C LEU A 108 1.21 5.71 12.97
N CYS A 109 0.65 6.27 11.89
CA CYS A 109 0.78 7.69 11.58
C CYS A 109 -0.08 8.57 12.49
N SER A 110 -1.30 8.13 12.78
CA SER A 110 -2.26 8.88 13.60
C SER A 110 -2.19 8.54 15.09
N SER A 111 -1.56 7.41 15.44
CA SER A 111 -1.49 6.95 16.83
C SER A 111 -0.60 7.85 17.70
N THR A 112 -1.02 8.01 18.95
CA THR A 112 -0.20 8.56 20.03
C THR A 112 0.81 7.51 20.51
N GLY A 113 1.86 7.94 21.17
CA GLY A 113 2.93 7.08 21.68
C GLY A 113 4.28 7.38 21.04
N ASN A 114 5.32 6.84 21.65
CA ASN A 114 6.69 7.03 21.19
C ASN A 114 7.00 6.07 20.02
N GLU A 115 8.15 6.26 19.36
CA GLU A 115 8.53 5.44 18.21
C GLU A 115 8.83 3.97 18.58
N SER A 116 9.25 3.70 19.82
CA SER A 116 9.46 2.34 20.34
C SER A 116 8.15 1.56 20.43
N ASP A 117 7.10 2.19 20.98
CA ASP A 117 5.77 1.57 21.06
C ASP A 117 5.20 1.29 19.70
N LYS A 118 5.42 2.19 18.73
CA LYS A 118 4.98 2.01 17.33
C LYS A 118 5.74 0.88 16.65
N ALA A 119 7.05 0.80 16.84
CA ALA A 119 7.86 -0.30 16.32
C ALA A 119 7.41 -1.64 16.91
N GLY A 120 7.10 -1.70 18.21
CA GLY A 120 6.55 -2.89 18.87
C GLY A 120 5.22 -3.34 18.25
N ARG A 121 4.28 -2.41 18.02
CA ARG A 121 3.00 -2.72 17.33
C ARG A 121 3.21 -3.17 15.88
N PHE A 122 4.19 -2.60 15.21
CA PHE A 122 4.57 -3.05 13.87
C PHE A 122 5.05 -4.51 13.89
N CYS A 123 5.99 -4.85 14.78
CA CYS A 123 6.49 -6.23 14.92
C CYS A 123 5.38 -7.20 15.32
N GLU A 124 4.46 -6.79 16.19
CA GLU A 124 3.27 -7.56 16.53
C GLU A 124 2.41 -7.85 15.29
N PHE A 125 2.12 -6.83 14.47
CA PHE A 125 1.38 -6.97 13.23
C PHE A 125 2.04 -7.97 12.28
N MET A 126 3.37 -7.92 12.16
CA MET A 126 4.11 -8.81 11.25
C MET A 126 4.10 -10.28 11.71
N ARG A 127 4.21 -10.53 13.01
CA ARG A 127 4.37 -11.89 13.57
C ARG A 127 3.08 -12.58 13.96
N LYS A 128 2.06 -11.82 14.37
CA LYS A 128 0.79 -12.40 14.82
C LYS A 128 -0.23 -12.47 13.68
N GLU A 129 -1.08 -13.48 13.73
CA GLU A 129 -2.30 -13.47 12.93
C GLU A 129 -3.29 -12.44 13.52
N THR A 130 -3.69 -11.49 12.69
CA THR A 130 -4.63 -10.45 13.06
C THR A 130 -5.79 -10.40 12.07
N LYS A 131 -6.94 -9.92 12.52
CA LYS A 131 -8.07 -9.63 11.61
C LYS A 131 -7.73 -8.47 10.67
N SER A 132 -6.89 -7.54 11.14
CA SER A 132 -6.43 -6.42 10.34
C SER A 132 -5.35 -6.87 9.37
N LYS A 133 -5.50 -6.53 8.10
CA LYS A 133 -4.57 -6.90 7.03
C LYS A 133 -3.67 -5.75 6.58
N VAL A 134 -3.92 -4.54 7.10
CA VAL A 134 -3.25 -3.31 6.67
C VAL A 134 -2.65 -2.59 7.87
N LEU A 135 -1.40 -2.15 7.71
CA LEU A 135 -0.70 -1.25 8.62
C LEU A 135 -0.17 -0.05 7.83
N VAL A 136 -0.31 1.14 8.40
CA VAL A 136 0.25 2.38 7.82
C VAL A 136 1.19 3.02 8.83
N CYS A 137 2.39 3.37 8.42
CA CYS A 137 3.40 3.97 9.30
C CYS A 137 4.25 5.02 8.57
N ALA A 138 5.02 5.80 9.33
CA ALA A 138 6.07 6.64 8.80
C ALA A 138 7.36 5.83 8.52
N HIS A 139 8.22 6.33 7.63
CA HIS A 139 9.52 5.70 7.34
C HIS A 139 10.37 5.50 8.61
N ALA A 140 10.30 6.42 9.58
CA ALA A 140 11.01 6.28 10.86
C ALA A 140 10.58 5.04 11.63
N THR A 141 9.26 4.79 11.71
CA THR A 141 8.71 3.59 12.36
C THR A 141 9.12 2.31 11.65
N LEU A 142 9.04 2.29 10.31
CA LEU A 142 9.51 1.15 9.50
C LEU A 142 10.98 0.85 9.79
N ARG A 143 11.84 1.86 9.75
CA ARG A 143 13.29 1.71 10.01
C ARG A 143 13.57 1.13 11.39
N ASN A 144 12.83 1.55 12.41
CA ASN A 144 12.99 1.02 13.76
C ASN A 144 12.51 -0.43 13.86
N ALA A 145 11.37 -0.75 13.28
CA ALA A 145 10.84 -2.11 13.27
C ALA A 145 11.76 -3.09 12.52
N MET A 146 12.38 -2.66 11.41
CA MET A 146 13.32 -3.49 10.64
C MET A 146 14.54 -3.95 11.42
N LYS A 147 14.91 -3.30 12.53
CA LYS A 147 16.01 -3.74 13.40
C LYS A 147 15.66 -5.00 14.20
N GLU A 148 14.38 -5.27 14.36
CA GLU A 148 13.85 -6.38 15.18
C GLU A 148 13.23 -7.50 14.33
N LEU A 149 12.94 -7.23 13.05
CA LEU A 149 12.32 -8.18 12.14
C LEU A 149 13.37 -8.98 11.37
N ASN A 150 13.06 -10.26 11.14
CA ASN A 150 13.84 -11.17 10.30
C ASN A 150 13.22 -11.25 8.89
N ASP A 151 13.96 -11.79 7.93
CA ASP A 151 13.48 -11.97 6.55
C ASP A 151 12.19 -12.79 6.49
N GLU A 152 12.05 -13.81 7.35
CA GLU A 152 10.85 -14.65 7.43
C GLU A 152 9.59 -13.88 7.85
N ASP A 153 9.72 -12.83 8.68
CA ASP A 153 8.61 -12.00 9.10
C ASP A 153 7.95 -11.26 7.92
N TRP A 154 8.67 -11.12 6.80
CA TRP A 154 8.19 -10.45 5.58
C TRP A 154 7.53 -11.39 4.56
N ASN A 155 7.46 -12.69 4.85
CA ASN A 155 6.79 -13.64 3.98
C ASN A 155 5.31 -13.26 3.80
N ASP A 156 4.83 -13.37 2.57
CA ASP A 156 3.45 -13.04 2.18
C ASP A 156 3.03 -11.60 2.56
N CYS A 157 3.98 -10.67 2.61
CA CYS A 157 3.73 -9.26 2.89
C CYS A 157 3.97 -8.39 1.65
N LEU A 158 3.03 -7.48 1.37
CA LEU A 158 3.23 -6.38 0.46
C LEU A 158 3.78 -5.18 1.24
N LEU A 159 4.97 -4.72 0.86
CA LEU A 159 5.53 -3.46 1.35
C LEU A 159 5.42 -2.39 0.27
N ALA A 160 4.76 -1.28 0.59
CA ALA A 160 4.66 -0.08 -0.24
C ALA A 160 5.37 1.09 0.45
N ILE A 161 6.21 1.80 -0.31
CA ILE A 161 7.03 2.92 0.17
C ILE A 161 6.80 4.15 -0.69
#